data_794da060893956280535c82863496925
#
_entry.id   794da060893956280535c82863496925
#
_cell.length_a   1.000
_cell.length_b   1.000
_cell.length_c   1.000
_cell.angle_alpha   90.00
_cell.angle_beta   90.00
_cell.angle_gamma   90.00
#
_symmetry.space_group_name_H-M   'P 1'
#
loop_
_entity.id
_entity.type
_entity.pdbx_description
1 polymer ?
#
loop_
_entity_poly.entity_id
_entity_poly.type
_entity_poly.pdbx_seq_one_letter_code
_entity_poly.pdbx_strand_id
1 'polypeptide(L)'
;MPKEKFVDPRKEFRSQRPETHEEWQARMGGEVLAVVRSGLYLDFRFLDMALSALTPAPDERCRVLATDGQMLYYQPARLLQLYQQNPKYLNRLYLHVVFHCVFRHLWLKGRREPQLWSLACDIAVENVIDSLNRASVKRPLTYVRQNAYQQITAEEKVVAAAPAYRWLTRQTPGVLRQLEREFVADDHRLWPKDAPEQPQQMPTSLPQKTWQKIGERMQTELDLRDKEAGEGADALKQQVKAANRSRRSYKDFLRRFCVMREEVKLDPDEFDLNFYTYGLSVYGNLPL
;
A
#
# COMPACT_ATOMS: atom_id res chain seq x y z
N MET A 1 -22.35 53.32 -17.40
CA MET A 1 -22.50 51.99 -17.98
C MET A 1 -21.11 51.54 -18.44
N PRO A 2 -20.54 50.47 -17.91
CA PRO A 2 -19.25 49.95 -18.37
C PRO A 2 -19.44 49.30 -19.75
N LYS A 3 -18.59 49.66 -20.70
CA LYS A 3 -18.56 49.07 -22.05
C LYS A 3 -18.03 47.65 -21.93
N GLU A 4 -18.88 46.64 -22.17
CA GLU A 4 -18.44 45.27 -22.37
C GLU A 4 -17.44 45.22 -23.52
N LYS A 5 -16.23 44.74 -23.24
CA LYS A 5 -15.21 44.46 -24.26
C LYS A 5 -15.68 43.26 -25.07
N PHE A 6 -16.07 43.50 -26.32
CA PHE A 6 -16.33 42.43 -27.29
C PHE A 6 -15.05 41.61 -27.46
N VAL A 7 -15.05 40.40 -26.97
CA VAL A 7 -13.98 39.41 -27.17
C VAL A 7 -14.28 38.70 -28.49
N ASP A 8 -13.46 38.92 -29.50
CA ASP A 8 -13.59 38.27 -30.81
C ASP A 8 -13.45 36.74 -30.64
N PRO A 9 -14.50 35.93 -30.89
CA PRO A 9 -14.45 34.45 -30.73
C PRO A 9 -13.40 33.81 -31.62
N ARG A 10 -12.95 34.46 -32.68
CA ARG A 10 -11.89 33.95 -33.58
C ARG A 10 -10.50 34.01 -32.96
N LYS A 11 -10.27 34.78 -31.88
CA LYS A 11 -8.99 34.82 -31.16
C LYS A 11 -8.80 33.63 -30.23
N GLU A 12 -9.87 33.05 -29.70
CA GLU A 12 -9.79 31.85 -28.88
C GLU A 12 -9.45 30.59 -29.70
N PHE A 13 -9.86 30.50 -30.96
CA PHE A 13 -9.53 29.39 -31.85
C PHE A 13 -8.08 29.36 -32.34
N ARG A 14 -7.31 30.44 -32.19
CA ARG A 14 -5.95 30.58 -32.72
C ARG A 14 -4.84 30.12 -31.77
N SER A 15 -5.13 29.73 -30.52
CA SER A 15 -4.08 29.45 -29.54
C SER A 15 -3.92 27.95 -29.19
N GLN A 16 -4.75 27.06 -29.71
CA GLN A 16 -4.57 25.60 -29.47
C GLN A 16 -3.78 25.01 -30.65
N ARG A 17 -2.50 24.79 -30.44
CA ARG A 17 -1.73 23.90 -31.34
C ARG A 17 -2.39 22.53 -31.34
N PRO A 18 -2.40 21.79 -32.47
CA PRO A 18 -2.89 20.43 -32.50
C PRO A 18 -2.11 19.58 -31.48
N GLU A 19 -2.87 18.78 -30.72
CA GLU A 19 -2.30 17.83 -29.75
C GLU A 19 -1.31 16.88 -30.48
N THR A 20 -0.13 16.71 -29.93
CA THR A 20 0.83 15.75 -30.48
C THR A 20 0.37 14.32 -30.18
N HIS A 21 0.90 13.35 -30.91
CA HIS A 21 0.59 11.93 -30.66
C HIS A 21 0.96 11.49 -29.24
N GLU A 22 2.07 11.98 -28.71
CA GLU A 22 2.53 11.70 -27.34
C GLU A 22 1.60 12.32 -26.29
N GLU A 23 1.19 13.56 -26.49
CA GLU A 23 0.23 14.24 -25.62
C GLU A 23 -1.13 13.51 -25.61
N TRP A 24 -1.59 13.07 -26.78
CA TRP A 24 -2.80 12.27 -26.92
C TRP A 24 -2.67 10.94 -26.19
N GLN A 25 -1.56 10.21 -26.34
CA GLN A 25 -1.32 8.95 -25.63
C GLN A 25 -1.31 9.17 -24.11
N ALA A 26 -0.66 10.21 -23.63
CA ALA A 26 -0.61 10.55 -22.22
C ALA A 26 -2.02 10.84 -21.66
N ARG A 27 -2.81 11.66 -22.35
CA ARG A 27 -4.19 11.96 -21.96
C ARG A 27 -5.06 10.71 -21.96
N MET A 28 -5.04 9.93 -23.05
CA MET A 28 -5.81 8.68 -23.16
C MET A 28 -5.40 7.64 -22.11
N GLY A 29 -4.11 7.56 -21.79
CA GLY A 29 -3.62 6.70 -20.72
C GLY A 29 -4.20 7.08 -19.35
N GLY A 30 -4.29 8.38 -19.06
CA GLY A 30 -4.95 8.87 -17.84
C GLY A 30 -6.45 8.52 -17.78
N GLU A 31 -7.16 8.67 -18.91
CA GLU A 31 -8.57 8.29 -19.03
C GLU A 31 -8.78 6.79 -18.82
N VAL A 32 -7.93 5.95 -19.43
CA VAL A 32 -7.98 4.49 -19.23
C VAL A 32 -7.76 4.12 -17.76
N LEU A 33 -6.79 4.75 -17.08
CA LEU A 33 -6.58 4.52 -15.64
C LEU A 33 -7.79 4.95 -14.80
N ALA A 34 -8.48 6.01 -15.17
CA ALA A 34 -9.71 6.44 -14.51
C ALA A 34 -10.84 5.40 -14.69
N VAL A 35 -10.98 4.84 -15.90
CA VAL A 35 -11.95 3.75 -16.19
C VAL A 35 -11.61 2.49 -15.37
N VAL A 36 -10.35 2.06 -15.34
CA VAL A 36 -9.87 0.93 -14.55
C VAL A 36 -10.18 1.14 -13.06
N ARG A 37 -9.85 2.30 -12.51
CA ARG A 37 -10.13 2.65 -11.12
C ARG A 37 -11.64 2.58 -10.81
N SER A 38 -12.47 3.15 -11.68
CA SER A 38 -13.92 3.15 -11.51
C SER A 38 -14.50 1.72 -11.54
N GLY A 39 -14.02 0.87 -12.46
CA GLY A 39 -14.40 -0.53 -12.52
C GLY A 39 -14.00 -1.30 -11.25
N LEU A 40 -12.78 -1.11 -10.77
CA LEU A 40 -12.29 -1.72 -9.54
C LEU A 40 -13.06 -1.22 -8.30
N TYR A 41 -13.44 0.05 -8.26
CA TYR A 41 -14.28 0.59 -7.19
C TYR A 41 -15.64 -0.11 -7.09
N LEU A 42 -16.27 -0.43 -8.22
CA LEU A 42 -17.56 -1.13 -8.23
C LEU A 42 -17.44 -2.55 -7.62
N ASP A 43 -16.32 -3.23 -7.88
CA ASP A 43 -16.10 -4.60 -7.38
C ASP A 43 -15.54 -4.62 -5.93
N PHE A 44 -14.79 -3.58 -5.54
CA PHE A 44 -14.05 -3.53 -4.28
C PHE A 44 -14.27 -2.20 -3.56
N ARG A 45 -15.49 -1.90 -3.13
CA ARG A 45 -15.86 -0.63 -2.46
C ARG A 45 -15.03 -0.33 -1.21
N PHE A 46 -14.59 -1.36 -0.52
CA PHE A 46 -13.70 -1.22 0.65
C PHE A 46 -12.29 -0.74 0.30
N LEU A 47 -11.93 -0.69 -0.98
CA LEU A 47 -10.66 -0.13 -1.48
C LEU A 47 -10.75 1.34 -1.91
N ASP A 48 -11.89 2.01 -1.79
CA ASP A 48 -12.15 3.35 -2.33
C ASP A 48 -11.00 4.33 -2.07
N MET A 49 -10.61 4.50 -0.82
CA MET A 49 -9.51 5.38 -0.45
C MET A 49 -8.16 4.95 -1.04
N ALA A 50 -7.90 3.66 -1.10
CA ALA A 50 -6.64 3.14 -1.63
C ALA A 50 -6.56 3.33 -3.16
N LEU A 51 -7.66 3.04 -3.88
CA LEU A 51 -7.75 3.23 -5.33
C LEU A 51 -7.63 4.70 -5.76
N SER A 52 -8.03 5.63 -4.89
CA SER A 52 -8.02 7.08 -5.17
C SER A 52 -6.75 7.78 -4.66
N ALA A 53 -5.87 7.10 -3.93
CA ALA A 53 -4.75 7.73 -3.24
C ALA A 53 -3.57 8.10 -4.15
N LEU A 54 -3.43 7.44 -5.30
CA LEU A 54 -2.35 7.69 -6.25
C LEU A 54 -2.80 8.62 -7.37
N THR A 55 -2.00 9.64 -7.67
CA THR A 55 -2.25 10.56 -8.80
C THR A 55 -1.52 10.04 -10.05
N PRO A 56 -2.23 9.80 -11.17
CA PRO A 56 -1.61 9.34 -12.41
C PRO A 56 -0.65 10.39 -13.00
N ALA A 57 0.52 9.94 -13.48
CA ALA A 57 1.50 10.77 -14.19
C ALA A 57 2.18 9.96 -15.31
N PRO A 58 2.26 10.47 -16.54
CA PRO A 58 2.98 9.80 -17.62
C PRO A 58 4.49 9.82 -17.35
N ASP A 59 5.16 8.69 -17.59
CA ASP A 59 6.64 8.55 -17.58
C ASP A 59 7.06 7.51 -18.61
N GLU A 60 7.68 7.96 -19.71
CA GLU A 60 8.16 7.10 -20.79
C GLU A 60 9.21 6.06 -20.37
N ARG A 61 9.85 6.29 -19.24
CA ARG A 61 10.87 5.39 -18.70
C ARG A 61 10.29 4.22 -17.91
N CYS A 62 9.00 4.27 -17.55
CA CYS A 62 8.33 3.16 -16.88
C CYS A 62 8.22 1.92 -17.77
N ARG A 63 8.28 0.74 -17.14
CA ARG A 63 7.98 -0.50 -17.86
C ARG A 63 6.51 -0.54 -18.32
N VAL A 64 5.57 -0.40 -17.41
CA VAL A 64 4.13 -0.20 -17.64
C VAL A 64 3.57 0.73 -16.56
N LEU A 65 3.62 0.30 -15.29
CA LEU A 65 3.24 1.08 -14.11
C LEU A 65 4.38 1.07 -13.09
N ALA A 66 4.52 2.16 -12.33
CA ALA A 66 5.43 2.30 -11.19
C ALA A 66 4.82 3.26 -10.16
N THR A 67 5.29 3.22 -8.92
CA THR A 67 4.89 4.17 -7.89
C THR A 67 6.02 4.52 -6.93
N ASP A 68 5.98 5.73 -6.41
CA ASP A 68 6.78 6.21 -5.27
C ASP A 68 5.97 6.30 -3.97
N GLY A 69 4.69 5.87 -4.03
CA GLY A 69 3.72 5.97 -2.94
C GLY A 69 2.88 7.25 -2.95
N GLN A 70 3.08 8.17 -3.90
CA GLN A 70 2.26 9.36 -4.12
C GLN A 70 1.68 9.40 -5.53
N MET A 71 2.52 9.11 -6.51
CA MET A 71 2.16 9.12 -7.92
C MET A 71 2.04 7.70 -8.45
N LEU A 72 1.16 7.52 -9.43
CA LEU A 72 1.09 6.33 -10.27
C LEU A 72 1.68 6.68 -11.62
N TYR A 73 2.94 6.35 -11.82
CA TYR A 73 3.63 6.58 -13.09
C TYR A 73 3.24 5.49 -14.08
N TYR A 74 3.02 5.89 -15.33
CA TYR A 74 2.66 4.95 -16.40
C TYR A 74 3.33 5.30 -17.72
N GLN A 75 3.66 4.29 -18.49
CA GLN A 75 4.16 4.43 -19.85
C GLN A 75 2.97 4.43 -20.82
N PRO A 76 2.65 5.59 -21.48
CA PRO A 76 1.39 5.79 -22.18
C PRO A 76 1.12 4.75 -23.27
N ALA A 77 2.06 4.56 -24.21
CA ALA A 77 1.88 3.67 -25.35
C ALA A 77 1.67 2.21 -24.90
N ARG A 78 2.49 1.72 -23.95
CA ARG A 78 2.39 0.34 -23.45
C ARG A 78 1.12 0.11 -22.65
N LEU A 79 0.68 1.09 -21.87
CA LEU A 79 -0.56 1.02 -21.11
C LEU A 79 -1.76 0.91 -22.05
N LEU A 80 -1.84 1.73 -23.10
CA LEU A 80 -2.91 1.67 -24.10
C LEU A 80 -2.90 0.32 -24.83
N GLN A 81 -1.73 -0.15 -25.26
CA GLN A 81 -1.59 -1.46 -25.89
C GLN A 81 -2.08 -2.59 -24.97
N LEU A 82 -1.70 -2.55 -23.69
CA LEU A 82 -2.09 -3.56 -22.71
C LEU A 82 -3.60 -3.55 -22.47
N TYR A 83 -4.19 -2.36 -22.37
CA TYR A 83 -5.63 -2.22 -22.21
C TYR A 83 -6.42 -2.79 -23.39
N GLN A 84 -5.96 -2.53 -24.62
CA GLN A 84 -6.56 -3.08 -25.83
C GLN A 84 -6.47 -4.61 -25.88
N GLN A 85 -5.33 -5.18 -25.47
CA GLN A 85 -5.12 -6.63 -25.48
C GLN A 85 -5.86 -7.35 -24.37
N ASN A 86 -5.81 -6.82 -23.16
CA ASN A 86 -6.39 -7.47 -21.97
C ASN A 86 -6.71 -6.47 -20.84
N PRO A 87 -7.90 -5.88 -20.83
CA PRO A 87 -8.31 -4.96 -19.77
C PRO A 87 -8.22 -5.56 -18.35
N LYS A 88 -8.51 -6.87 -18.21
CA LYS A 88 -8.43 -7.55 -16.89
C LYS A 88 -7.01 -7.59 -16.35
N TYR A 89 -6.02 -7.72 -17.23
CA TYR A 89 -4.62 -7.68 -16.81
C TYR A 89 -4.26 -6.28 -16.28
N LEU A 90 -4.76 -5.21 -16.90
CA LEU A 90 -4.53 -3.86 -16.41
C LEU A 90 -5.24 -3.60 -15.07
N ASN A 91 -6.44 -4.16 -14.85
CA ASN A 91 -7.11 -4.12 -13.55
C ASN A 91 -6.23 -4.77 -12.46
N ARG A 92 -5.67 -5.94 -12.76
CA ARG A 92 -4.76 -6.63 -11.83
C ARG A 92 -3.52 -5.80 -11.54
N LEU A 93 -2.90 -5.26 -12.60
CA LEU A 93 -1.68 -4.47 -12.48
C LEU A 93 -1.92 -3.18 -11.66
N TYR A 94 -3.09 -2.55 -11.79
CA TYR A 94 -3.47 -1.41 -10.97
C TYR A 94 -3.59 -1.80 -9.48
N LEU A 95 -4.31 -2.89 -9.18
CA LEU A 95 -4.40 -3.42 -7.82
C LEU A 95 -3.05 -3.83 -7.26
N HIS A 96 -2.19 -4.41 -8.08
CA HIS A 96 -0.84 -4.82 -7.71
C HIS A 96 -0.05 -3.63 -7.14
N VAL A 97 0.02 -2.53 -7.88
CA VAL A 97 0.70 -1.30 -7.43
C VAL A 97 0.05 -0.72 -6.17
N VAL A 98 -1.28 -0.67 -6.11
CA VAL A 98 -2.01 -0.17 -4.93
C VAL A 98 -1.72 -1.03 -3.69
N PHE A 99 -1.70 -2.36 -3.83
CA PHE A 99 -1.41 -3.26 -2.69
C PHE A 99 0.04 -3.16 -2.21
N HIS A 100 1.00 -2.87 -3.07
CA HIS A 100 2.35 -2.55 -2.59
C HIS A 100 2.34 -1.38 -1.61
N CYS A 101 1.55 -0.35 -1.88
CA CYS A 101 1.41 0.80 -1.00
C CYS A 101 0.63 0.45 0.28
N VAL A 102 -0.50 -0.26 0.18
CA VAL A 102 -1.32 -0.69 1.33
C VAL A 102 -0.53 -1.57 2.29
N PHE A 103 0.24 -2.53 1.77
CA PHE A 103 1.09 -3.41 2.58
C PHE A 103 2.42 -2.75 2.97
N ARG A 104 2.67 -1.52 2.52
CA ARG A 104 3.86 -0.70 2.81
C ARG A 104 5.18 -1.34 2.35
N HIS A 105 5.16 -2.14 1.30
CA HIS A 105 6.33 -2.84 0.78
C HIS A 105 7.48 -1.89 0.41
N LEU A 106 7.15 -0.69 -0.10
CA LEU A 106 8.10 0.36 -0.47
C LEU A 106 9.03 0.75 0.70
N TRP A 107 8.54 0.67 1.93
CA TRP A 107 9.23 1.17 3.13
C TRP A 107 9.73 0.08 4.07
N LEU A 108 9.41 -1.19 3.79
CA LEU A 108 9.71 -2.31 4.70
C LEU A 108 10.93 -3.14 4.28
N LYS A 109 11.67 -2.74 3.25
CA LYS A 109 12.85 -3.46 2.74
C LYS A 109 13.89 -3.71 3.84
N GLY A 110 14.26 -2.70 4.60
CA GLY A 110 15.32 -2.80 5.59
C GLY A 110 16.66 -3.21 4.96
N ARG A 111 17.37 -4.14 5.60
CA ARG A 111 18.67 -4.67 5.12
C ARG A 111 18.54 -5.84 4.13
N ARG A 112 17.35 -6.09 3.59
CA ARG A 112 17.14 -7.20 2.67
C ARG A 112 17.73 -6.90 1.31
N GLU A 113 18.13 -7.94 0.59
CA GLU A 113 18.60 -7.84 -0.79
C GLU A 113 17.45 -7.30 -1.67
N PRO A 114 17.67 -6.21 -2.46
CA PRO A 114 16.59 -5.49 -3.14
C PRO A 114 15.80 -6.33 -4.14
N GLN A 115 16.48 -7.15 -4.95
CA GLN A 115 15.83 -7.93 -6.01
C GLN A 115 14.96 -9.04 -5.41
N LEU A 116 15.49 -9.78 -4.42
CA LEU A 116 14.72 -10.81 -3.72
C LEU A 116 13.57 -10.20 -2.91
N TRP A 117 13.76 -8.99 -2.33
CA TRP A 117 12.68 -8.30 -1.64
C TRP A 117 11.56 -7.90 -2.60
N SER A 118 11.90 -7.34 -3.77
CA SER A 118 10.93 -7.00 -4.82
C SER A 118 10.10 -8.23 -5.20
N LEU A 119 10.76 -9.33 -5.56
CA LEU A 119 10.09 -10.58 -5.93
C LEU A 119 9.20 -11.13 -4.80
N ALA A 120 9.66 -11.06 -3.54
CA ALA A 120 8.87 -11.48 -2.38
C ALA A 120 7.61 -10.65 -2.20
N CYS A 121 7.70 -9.34 -2.44
CA CYS A 121 6.56 -8.42 -2.41
C CYS A 121 5.56 -8.74 -3.53
N ASP A 122 6.05 -9.00 -4.75
CA ASP A 122 5.21 -9.38 -5.90
C ASP A 122 4.46 -10.68 -5.63
N ILE A 123 5.13 -11.70 -5.11
CA ILE A 123 4.50 -12.99 -4.72
C ILE A 123 3.40 -12.75 -3.68
N ALA A 124 3.65 -11.92 -2.68
CA ALA A 124 2.68 -11.64 -1.64
C ALA A 124 1.44 -10.89 -2.16
N VAL A 125 1.64 -9.89 -3.01
CA VAL A 125 0.55 -9.13 -3.64
C VAL A 125 -0.24 -10.00 -4.60
N GLU A 126 0.42 -10.73 -5.47
CA GLU A 126 -0.25 -11.61 -6.44
C GLU A 126 -1.03 -12.74 -5.75
N ASN A 127 -0.55 -13.27 -4.63
CA ASN A 127 -1.31 -14.23 -3.83
C ASN A 127 -2.64 -13.65 -3.35
N VAL A 128 -2.63 -12.40 -2.89
CA VAL A 128 -3.87 -11.71 -2.49
C VAL A 128 -4.78 -11.52 -3.70
N ILE A 129 -4.29 -10.99 -4.83
CA ILE A 129 -5.10 -10.75 -6.02
C ILE A 129 -5.66 -12.07 -6.58
N ASP A 130 -4.86 -13.13 -6.59
CA ASP A 130 -5.28 -14.47 -7.05
C ASP A 130 -6.36 -15.08 -6.14
N SER A 131 -6.39 -14.72 -4.85
CA SER A 131 -7.44 -15.15 -3.91
C SER A 131 -8.76 -14.41 -4.09
N LEU A 132 -8.76 -13.20 -4.68
CA LEU A 132 -9.97 -12.42 -4.90
C LEU A 132 -10.86 -13.06 -5.98
N ASN A 133 -12.04 -13.52 -5.57
CA ASN A 133 -12.98 -14.19 -6.50
C ASN A 133 -13.89 -13.19 -7.22
N ARG A 134 -13.31 -12.24 -7.99
CA ARG A 134 -14.05 -11.25 -8.77
C ARG A 134 -13.71 -11.34 -10.25
N ALA A 135 -14.74 -11.25 -11.10
CA ALA A 135 -14.61 -11.42 -12.55
C ALA A 135 -13.62 -10.44 -13.20
N SER A 136 -13.51 -9.22 -12.65
CA SER A 136 -12.61 -8.17 -13.15
C SER A 136 -11.12 -8.47 -13.01
N VAL A 137 -10.76 -9.37 -12.07
CA VAL A 137 -9.35 -9.69 -11.75
C VAL A 137 -9.04 -11.17 -11.78
N LYS A 138 -10.06 -12.04 -11.87
CA LYS A 138 -9.90 -13.49 -11.86
C LYS A 138 -9.14 -13.98 -13.08
N ARG A 139 -8.14 -14.83 -12.85
CA ARG A 139 -7.42 -15.58 -13.88
C ARG A 139 -7.17 -17.01 -13.43
N PRO A 140 -6.96 -17.98 -14.36
CA PRO A 140 -6.46 -19.31 -14.01
C PRO A 140 -5.08 -19.20 -13.35
N LEU A 141 -4.85 -19.98 -12.29
CA LEU A 141 -3.54 -20.06 -11.64
C LEU A 141 -2.64 -20.99 -12.47
N THR A 142 -1.42 -20.53 -12.72
CA THR A 142 -0.37 -21.38 -13.29
C THR A 142 0.14 -22.38 -12.24
N TYR A 143 0.72 -23.49 -12.71
CA TYR A 143 1.39 -24.45 -11.81
C TYR A 143 2.48 -23.78 -10.97
N VAL A 144 3.24 -22.87 -11.56
CA VAL A 144 4.33 -22.15 -10.86
C VAL A 144 3.79 -21.37 -9.66
N ARG A 145 2.67 -20.65 -9.84
CA ARG A 145 2.02 -19.90 -8.75
C ARG A 145 1.49 -20.82 -7.66
N GLN A 146 0.76 -21.87 -8.05
CA GLN A 146 0.20 -22.82 -7.10
C GLN A 146 1.29 -23.46 -6.25
N ASN A 147 2.35 -23.92 -6.90
CA ASN A 147 3.48 -24.55 -6.22
C ASN A 147 4.21 -23.59 -5.27
N ALA A 148 4.46 -22.34 -5.70
CA ALA A 148 5.09 -21.32 -4.87
C ALA A 148 4.24 -21.02 -3.62
N TYR A 149 2.93 -20.79 -3.79
CA TYR A 149 2.03 -20.53 -2.67
C TYR A 149 1.95 -21.71 -1.69
N GLN A 150 1.87 -22.94 -2.20
CA GLN A 150 1.83 -24.14 -1.37
C GLN A 150 3.11 -24.30 -0.55
N GLN A 151 4.29 -24.15 -1.16
CA GLN A 151 5.56 -24.27 -0.47
C GLN A 151 5.74 -23.19 0.60
N ILE A 152 5.43 -21.93 0.28
CA ILE A 152 5.52 -20.84 1.27
C ILE A 152 4.53 -21.08 2.41
N THR A 153 3.30 -21.50 2.13
CA THR A 153 2.30 -21.78 3.16
C THR A 153 2.71 -22.96 4.06
N ALA A 154 3.29 -24.00 3.50
CA ALA A 154 3.74 -25.17 4.25
C ALA A 154 4.86 -24.82 5.25
N GLU A 155 5.80 -23.95 4.85
CA GLU A 155 6.94 -23.58 5.70
C GLU A 155 6.63 -22.41 6.65
N GLU A 156 5.88 -21.41 6.17
CA GLU A 156 5.72 -20.11 6.83
C GLU A 156 4.27 -19.79 7.25
N LYS A 157 3.32 -20.67 6.94
CA LYS A 157 1.88 -20.57 7.25
C LYS A 157 1.13 -19.46 6.48
N VAL A 158 1.80 -18.40 6.04
CA VAL A 158 1.19 -17.24 5.36
C VAL A 158 2.07 -16.79 4.20
N VAL A 159 1.46 -16.49 3.05
CA VAL A 159 2.16 -15.92 1.90
C VAL A 159 2.21 -14.40 2.05
N ALA A 160 3.18 -13.89 2.81
CA ALA A 160 3.44 -12.46 2.98
C ALA A 160 4.88 -12.13 2.55
N ALA A 161 5.21 -10.85 2.34
CA ALA A 161 6.51 -10.44 1.81
C ALA A 161 7.70 -10.96 2.64
N ALA A 162 7.67 -10.88 3.96
CA ALA A 162 8.78 -11.36 4.80
C ALA A 162 8.90 -12.89 4.83
N PRO A 163 7.84 -13.70 4.98
CA PRO A 163 7.84 -15.13 4.74
C PRO A 163 8.35 -15.53 3.36
N ALA A 164 7.80 -14.94 2.30
CA ALA A 164 8.22 -15.20 0.93
C ALA A 164 9.70 -14.89 0.71
N TYR A 165 10.21 -13.80 1.29
CA TYR A 165 11.63 -13.47 1.23
C TYR A 165 12.51 -14.58 1.86
N ARG A 166 12.16 -15.08 3.07
CA ARG A 166 12.91 -16.17 3.72
C ARG A 166 12.88 -17.45 2.88
N TRP A 167 11.75 -17.76 2.27
CA TRP A 167 11.65 -18.90 1.36
C TRP A 167 12.52 -18.71 0.11
N LEU A 168 12.50 -17.52 -0.51
CA LEU A 168 13.29 -17.20 -1.71
C LEU A 168 14.81 -17.30 -1.45
N THR A 169 15.30 -16.93 -0.28
CA THR A 169 16.75 -17.02 0.04
C THR A 169 17.30 -18.45 0.00
N ARG A 170 16.42 -19.47 0.00
CA ARG A 170 16.79 -20.88 -0.06
C ARG A 170 16.63 -21.49 -1.46
N GLN A 171 16.13 -20.70 -2.42
CA GLN A 171 15.85 -21.18 -3.77
C GLN A 171 17.10 -21.13 -4.68
N THR A 172 17.12 -22.04 -5.66
CA THR A 172 18.18 -22.05 -6.68
C THR A 172 17.99 -20.91 -7.69
N PRO A 173 19.07 -20.44 -8.34
CA PRO A 173 18.96 -19.38 -9.36
C PRO A 173 18.02 -19.72 -10.52
N GLY A 174 17.85 -21.01 -10.84
CA GLY A 174 16.92 -21.45 -11.89
C GLY A 174 15.46 -21.21 -11.48
N VAL A 175 15.11 -21.56 -10.25
CA VAL A 175 13.78 -21.33 -9.67
C VAL A 175 13.51 -19.83 -9.55
N LEU A 176 14.47 -19.04 -9.08
CA LEU A 176 14.30 -17.59 -8.97
C LEU A 176 13.97 -16.95 -10.33
N ARG A 177 14.69 -17.27 -11.40
CA ARG A 177 14.38 -16.78 -12.75
C ARG A 177 12.99 -17.18 -13.24
N GLN A 178 12.52 -18.38 -12.88
CA GLN A 178 11.17 -18.83 -13.24
C GLN A 178 10.10 -18.01 -12.47
N LEU A 179 10.32 -17.75 -11.18
CA LEU A 179 9.44 -16.95 -10.36
C LEU A 179 9.41 -15.49 -10.81
N GLU A 180 10.56 -14.90 -11.15
CA GLU A 180 10.63 -13.53 -11.71
C GLU A 180 9.78 -13.38 -12.98
N ARG A 181 9.85 -14.34 -13.91
CA ARG A 181 9.03 -14.33 -15.13
C ARG A 181 7.52 -14.41 -14.85
N GLU A 182 7.15 -15.07 -13.78
CA GLU A 182 5.76 -15.32 -13.42
C GLU A 182 5.14 -14.20 -12.59
N PHE A 183 5.90 -13.59 -11.68
CA PHE A 183 5.37 -12.70 -10.66
C PHE A 183 5.68 -11.22 -10.89
N VAL A 184 6.80 -10.87 -11.53
CA VAL A 184 7.17 -9.46 -11.74
C VAL A 184 6.20 -8.80 -12.72
N ALA A 185 5.37 -7.91 -12.21
CA ALA A 185 4.31 -7.25 -12.99
C ALA A 185 4.60 -5.76 -13.22
N ASP A 186 5.05 -5.02 -12.22
CA ASP A 186 5.30 -3.59 -12.26
C ASP A 186 6.80 -3.22 -12.20
N ASP A 187 7.10 -1.95 -11.96
CA ASP A 187 8.45 -1.41 -11.94
C ASP A 187 8.75 -0.77 -10.58
N HIS A 188 9.63 -1.39 -9.80
CA HIS A 188 9.99 -0.96 -8.44
C HIS A 188 11.15 0.06 -8.40
N ARG A 189 11.62 0.59 -9.54
CA ARG A 189 12.78 1.49 -9.60
C ARG A 189 12.62 2.77 -8.78
N LEU A 190 11.36 3.20 -8.54
CA LEU A 190 11.04 4.43 -7.80
C LEU A 190 10.85 4.18 -6.30
N TRP A 191 10.98 2.94 -5.84
CA TRP A 191 10.94 2.66 -4.42
C TRP A 191 12.15 3.29 -3.71
N PRO A 192 11.99 3.77 -2.47
CA PRO A 192 13.08 4.35 -1.69
C PRO A 192 14.26 3.38 -1.61
N LYS A 193 15.46 3.82 -2.08
CA LYS A 193 16.66 2.97 -2.13
C LYS A 193 17.31 2.84 -0.76
N ASP A 194 17.23 3.89 0.04
CA ASP A 194 17.86 3.97 1.35
C ASP A 194 16.84 3.71 2.45
N ALA A 195 16.76 2.44 2.88
CA ALA A 195 16.21 2.18 4.19
C ALA A 195 17.28 2.58 5.21
N PRO A 196 16.99 3.48 6.18
CA PRO A 196 17.96 3.87 7.19
C PRO A 196 18.47 2.65 7.93
N GLU A 197 19.76 2.64 8.28
CA GLU A 197 20.39 1.54 9.03
C GLU A 197 19.66 1.23 10.35
N GLN A 198 18.92 2.22 10.85
CA GLN A 198 18.05 2.10 12.02
C GLN A 198 16.63 2.59 11.70
N PRO A 199 15.67 1.68 11.43
CA PRO A 199 14.28 2.02 11.12
C PRO A 199 13.57 2.84 12.22
N GLN A 200 14.19 2.95 13.41
CA GLN A 200 13.63 3.60 14.60
C GLN A 200 13.96 5.07 14.73
N GLN A 201 14.83 5.64 13.88
CA GLN A 201 15.34 7.01 14.05
C GLN A 201 14.88 8.01 12.98
N MET A 202 14.28 7.57 11.88
CA MET A 202 13.75 8.50 10.88
C MET A 202 12.25 8.80 11.08
N PRO A 203 11.85 10.06 10.95
CA PRO A 203 10.43 10.39 10.90
C PRO A 203 9.80 9.66 9.71
N THR A 204 8.71 8.94 9.97
CA THR A 204 7.91 8.27 8.94
C THR A 204 7.55 9.28 7.86
N SER A 205 7.85 8.98 6.59
CA SER A 205 7.53 9.88 5.47
C SER A 205 6.02 10.16 5.39
N LEU A 206 5.66 11.33 4.82
CA LEU A 206 4.25 11.69 4.65
C LEU A 206 3.45 10.61 3.88
N PRO A 207 3.95 10.08 2.73
CA PRO A 207 3.27 9.00 2.02
C PRO A 207 3.08 7.76 2.88
N GLN A 208 4.10 7.34 3.62
CA GLN A 208 4.01 6.17 4.49
C GLN A 208 2.94 6.33 5.58
N LYS A 209 2.82 7.51 6.21
CA LYS A 209 1.77 7.81 7.20
C LYS A 209 0.38 7.79 6.56
N THR A 210 0.25 8.33 5.36
CA THR A 210 -1.01 8.34 4.61
C THR A 210 -1.46 6.90 4.32
N TRP A 211 -0.57 6.05 3.80
CA TRP A 211 -0.87 4.65 3.53
C TRP A 211 -1.14 3.82 4.78
N GLN A 212 -0.51 4.17 5.91
CA GLN A 212 -0.86 3.56 7.19
C GLN A 212 -2.31 3.85 7.58
N LYS A 213 -2.75 5.11 7.49
CA LYS A 213 -4.14 5.50 7.78
C LYS A 213 -5.14 4.84 6.83
N ILE A 214 -4.79 4.78 5.54
CA ILE A 214 -5.61 4.08 4.53
C ILE A 214 -5.75 2.59 4.89
N GLY A 215 -4.65 1.92 5.25
CA GLY A 215 -4.65 0.52 5.66
C GLY A 215 -5.48 0.26 6.93
N GLU A 216 -5.38 1.14 7.94
CA GLU A 216 -6.18 1.05 9.17
C GLU A 216 -7.68 1.19 8.87
N ARG A 217 -8.06 2.16 8.04
CA ARG A 217 -9.45 2.34 7.62
C ARG A 217 -9.96 1.17 6.79
N MET A 218 -9.15 0.70 5.84
CA MET A 218 -9.49 -0.47 5.03
C MET A 218 -9.69 -1.73 5.88
N GLN A 219 -8.90 -1.93 6.94
CA GLN A 219 -9.12 -3.02 7.89
C GLN A 219 -10.49 -2.90 8.57
N THR A 220 -10.85 -1.72 9.04
CA THR A 220 -12.16 -1.47 9.66
C THR A 220 -13.31 -1.77 8.69
N GLU A 221 -13.21 -1.32 7.45
CA GLU A 221 -14.21 -1.58 6.40
C GLU A 221 -14.33 -3.09 6.08
N LEU A 222 -13.20 -3.80 6.00
CA LEU A 222 -13.17 -5.25 5.78
C LEU A 222 -13.79 -6.03 6.95
N ASP A 223 -13.56 -5.58 8.19
CA ASP A 223 -14.13 -6.22 9.39
C ASP A 223 -15.66 -5.96 9.48
N LEU A 224 -16.12 -4.76 9.08
CA LEU A 224 -17.53 -4.40 9.07
C LEU A 224 -18.33 -5.09 7.96
N ARG A 225 -17.72 -5.22 6.78
CA ARG A 225 -18.36 -5.75 5.55
C ARG A 225 -17.94 -7.16 5.23
N ASP A 226 -17.74 -8.00 6.23
CA ASP A 226 -17.23 -9.36 6.05
C ASP A 226 -18.00 -10.17 5.00
N LYS A 227 -19.33 -10.04 4.98
CA LYS A 227 -20.20 -10.71 3.99
C LYS A 227 -20.09 -10.12 2.57
N GLU A 228 -19.79 -8.82 2.44
CA GLU A 228 -19.68 -8.15 1.14
C GLU A 228 -18.29 -8.31 0.51
N ALA A 229 -17.26 -8.51 1.32
CA ALA A 229 -15.90 -8.74 0.85
C ALA A 229 -15.80 -10.04 0.00
N GLY A 230 -16.72 -10.98 0.21
CA GLY A 230 -16.89 -12.19 -0.57
C GLY A 230 -15.87 -13.28 -0.25
N GLU A 231 -16.09 -14.46 -0.83
CA GLU A 231 -15.15 -15.57 -0.75
C GLU A 231 -13.79 -15.17 -1.30
N GLY A 232 -12.72 -15.46 -0.56
CA GLY A 232 -11.34 -15.15 -0.96
C GLY A 232 -10.73 -13.87 -0.37
N ALA A 233 -11.48 -13.08 0.40
CA ALA A 233 -10.94 -11.88 1.06
C ALA A 233 -10.06 -12.19 2.29
N ASP A 234 -9.96 -13.44 2.74
CA ASP A 234 -9.22 -13.82 3.93
C ASP A 234 -7.71 -13.53 3.82
N ALA A 235 -7.11 -13.81 2.66
CA ALA A 235 -5.70 -13.49 2.41
C ALA A 235 -5.46 -11.98 2.49
N LEU A 236 -6.36 -11.17 1.92
CA LEU A 236 -6.31 -9.71 2.00
C LEU A 236 -6.43 -9.22 3.45
N LYS A 237 -7.40 -9.73 4.22
CA LYS A 237 -7.58 -9.38 5.63
C LYS A 237 -6.35 -9.69 6.46
N GLN A 238 -5.77 -10.87 6.26
CA GLN A 238 -4.54 -11.29 6.95
C GLN A 238 -3.37 -10.36 6.61
N GLN A 239 -3.19 -9.99 5.35
CA GLN A 239 -2.13 -9.10 4.90
C GLN A 239 -2.31 -7.67 5.45
N VAL A 240 -3.52 -7.10 5.36
CA VAL A 240 -3.83 -5.78 5.91
C VAL A 240 -3.61 -5.76 7.43
N LYS A 241 -4.09 -6.77 8.13
CA LYS A 241 -3.89 -6.92 9.58
C LYS A 241 -2.41 -7.06 9.93
N ALA A 242 -1.64 -7.83 9.16
CA ALA A 242 -0.19 -7.97 9.34
C ALA A 242 0.54 -6.65 9.07
N ALA A 243 0.16 -5.91 8.02
CA ALA A 243 0.71 -4.60 7.71
C ALA A 243 0.38 -3.55 8.78
N ASN A 244 -0.84 -3.58 9.36
CA ASN A 244 -1.29 -2.63 10.37
C ASN A 244 -0.80 -2.96 11.79
N ARG A 245 -0.32 -4.20 12.04
CA ARG A 245 0.35 -4.50 13.31
C ARG A 245 1.54 -3.56 13.47
N SER A 246 1.32 -2.44 14.16
CA SER A 246 2.43 -1.58 14.55
C SER A 246 3.35 -2.45 15.40
N ARG A 247 4.60 -2.57 15.00
CA ARG A 247 5.66 -2.96 15.92
C ARG A 247 5.81 -1.79 16.89
N ARG A 248 4.91 -1.72 17.88
CA ARG A 248 5.14 -0.83 19.03
C ARG A 248 6.43 -1.29 19.64
N SER A 249 7.49 -0.53 19.44
CA SER A 249 8.75 -0.79 20.10
C SER A 249 8.47 -0.75 21.59
N TYR A 250 8.91 -1.75 22.33
CA TYR A 250 8.89 -1.73 23.81
C TYR A 250 9.48 -0.42 24.36
N LYS A 251 10.43 0.19 23.64
CA LYS A 251 10.99 1.52 23.94
C LYS A 251 9.96 2.65 23.82
N ASP A 252 9.05 2.61 22.83
CA ASP A 252 7.99 3.63 22.68
C ASP A 252 6.90 3.46 23.73
N PHE A 253 6.62 2.24 24.12
CA PHE A 253 5.77 1.94 25.26
C PHE A 253 6.39 2.48 26.56
N LEU A 254 7.66 2.18 26.85
CA LEU A 254 8.38 2.67 28.01
C LEU A 254 8.50 4.20 28.02
N ARG A 255 8.77 4.82 26.87
CA ARG A 255 8.84 6.28 26.76
C ARG A 255 7.51 6.96 27.16
N ARG A 256 6.39 6.45 26.70
CA ARG A 256 5.06 6.96 27.12
C ARG A 256 4.80 6.74 28.61
N PHE A 257 5.29 5.66 29.18
CA PHE A 257 5.19 5.38 30.60
C PHE A 257 6.08 6.30 31.42
N CYS A 258 7.30 6.58 30.97
CA CYS A 258 8.21 7.51 31.62
C CYS A 258 7.68 8.96 31.59
N VAL A 259 7.13 9.41 30.43
CA VAL A 259 6.55 10.76 30.31
C VAL A 259 5.32 10.93 31.23
N MET A 260 4.47 9.94 31.34
CA MET A 260 3.33 10.01 32.28
C MET A 260 3.76 10.03 33.76
N ARG A 261 4.95 9.52 34.08
CA ARG A 261 5.46 9.52 35.45
C ARG A 261 6.17 10.84 35.84
N GLU A 262 6.70 11.58 34.83
CA GLU A 262 7.33 12.89 35.05
C GLU A 262 6.30 14.04 35.11
N GLU A 263 5.07 13.85 34.64
CA GLU A 263 4.01 14.88 34.69
C GLU A 263 3.22 14.91 36.01
N VAL A 264 3.45 13.97 36.91
CA VAL A 264 2.91 14.09 38.28
C VAL A 264 3.80 15.07 39.05
N LYS A 265 3.64 16.36 38.83
CA LYS A 265 4.10 17.40 39.74
C LYS A 265 3.31 17.28 41.03
N LEU A 266 3.88 16.63 42.02
CA LEU A 266 3.44 16.75 43.38
C LEU A 266 3.73 18.20 43.80
N ASP A 267 2.67 18.99 43.92
CA ASP A 267 2.77 20.29 44.60
C ASP A 267 2.98 19.97 46.07
N PRO A 268 4.13 20.35 46.69
CA PRO A 268 4.44 20.05 48.07
C PRO A 268 3.48 20.77 49.06
N ASP A 269 2.71 21.77 48.60
CA ASP A 269 1.83 22.57 49.39
C ASP A 269 0.33 22.16 49.23
N GLU A 270 0.00 21.23 48.32
CA GLU A 270 -1.35 20.76 48.10
C GLU A 270 -1.53 19.34 48.63
N PHE A 271 -2.40 19.19 49.65
CA PHE A 271 -2.73 17.91 50.24
C PHE A 271 -3.74 17.17 49.34
N ASP A 272 -3.26 16.13 48.62
CA ASP A 272 -4.14 15.31 47.78
C ASP A 272 -4.93 14.29 48.61
N LEU A 273 -6.19 14.64 48.85
CA LEU A 273 -7.13 13.82 49.59
C LEU A 273 -7.34 12.42 49.00
N ASN A 274 -7.23 12.27 47.67
CA ASN A 274 -7.43 11.00 46.96
C ASN A 274 -6.22 10.05 47.20
N PHE A 275 -5.02 10.57 47.23
CA PHE A 275 -3.82 9.80 47.59
C PHE A 275 -3.85 9.38 49.05
N TYR A 276 -4.30 10.26 49.93
CA TYR A 276 -4.43 9.96 51.36
C TYR A 276 -5.49 8.89 51.62
N THR A 277 -6.67 8.98 51.02
CA THR A 277 -7.73 8.00 51.17
C THR A 277 -7.36 6.66 50.55
N TYR A 278 -6.65 6.65 49.40
CA TYR A 278 -6.12 5.43 48.81
C TYR A 278 -5.05 4.79 49.69
N GLY A 279 -4.14 5.57 50.25
CA GLY A 279 -3.14 5.11 51.22
C GLY A 279 -3.78 4.48 52.47
N LEU A 280 -4.80 5.10 53.03
CA LEU A 280 -5.58 4.55 54.15
C LEU A 280 -6.31 3.26 53.79
N SER A 281 -6.83 3.13 52.56
CA SER A 281 -7.53 1.93 52.14
C SER A 281 -6.61 0.73 51.90
N VAL A 282 -5.36 0.99 51.48
CA VAL A 282 -4.37 -0.06 51.15
C VAL A 282 -3.54 -0.47 52.38
N TYR A 283 -3.19 0.46 53.22
CA TYR A 283 -2.29 0.21 54.34
C TYR A 283 -2.94 0.17 55.72
N GLY A 284 -4.27 0.37 55.80
CA GLY A 284 -5.07 0.27 57.02
C GLY A 284 -4.31 0.69 58.26
N ASN A 285 -4.74 1.70 58.99
CA ASN A 285 -4.31 2.11 60.32
C ASN A 285 -2.85 1.83 60.71
N LEU A 286 -1.88 2.28 59.94
CA LEU A 286 -0.52 2.42 60.41
C LEU A 286 -0.46 3.68 61.27
N PRO A 287 -0.08 3.60 62.56
CA PRO A 287 0.09 4.78 63.38
C PRO A 287 1.20 5.65 62.83
N LEU A 288 0.95 6.94 62.70
CA LEU A 288 1.93 7.97 62.41
C LEU A 288 3.01 8.03 63.47
#